data_a63ef0612a6cea5814b650c3663d77ed
#
_entry.id   a63ef0612a6cea5814b650c3663d77ed
#
_cell.length_a   1.000
_cell.length_b   1.000
_cell.length_c   1.000
_cell.angle_alpha   90.00
_cell.angle_beta   90.00
_cell.angle_gamma   90.00
#
_symmetry.space_group_name_H-M   'P 1'
#
loop_
_entity.id
_entity.type
_entity.pdbx_description
1 polymer ?
#
loop_
_entity_poly.entity_id
_entity_poly.type
_entity_poly.pdbx_seq_one_letter_code
_entity_poly.pdbx_strand_id
1 'polypeptide(L)'
;MSNSILNRIEKTLTKLSTEHEVKMEGVFYGACTESKLSKWNYFVFNRGKTTKNNNGTRTDLQTTYEVHIVHEGHVPEGYVKDVIDALQAQDEPGTKLKLNNDDITYDYTFKQNTNMVVEVATITFYHPEKRC
;
A
#
# COMPACT_ATOMS: atom_id res chain seq x y z
N MET A 1 -17.13 -10.07 3.63
CA MET A 1 -17.36 -9.20 2.68
C MET A 1 -16.80 -7.88 2.83
N SER A 2 -16.88 -7.35 3.91
CA SER A 2 -16.47 -6.00 4.07
C SER A 2 -15.02 -5.72 3.74
N ASN A 3 -14.18 -6.70 3.59
CA ASN A 3 -12.76 -6.49 3.37
C ASN A 3 -12.27 -6.83 1.99
N SER A 4 -13.17 -6.76 1.00
CA SER A 4 -12.77 -7.16 -0.35
C SER A 4 -11.65 -6.29 -0.91
N ILE A 5 -11.64 -4.99 -0.58
CA ILE A 5 -10.57 -4.10 -1.06
C ILE A 5 -9.26 -4.42 -0.36
N LEU A 6 -9.30 -4.60 0.96
CA LEU A 6 -8.09 -4.96 1.70
C LEU A 6 -7.56 -6.31 1.23
N ASN A 7 -8.44 -7.27 0.99
CA ASN A 7 -8.02 -8.58 0.49
C ASN A 7 -7.36 -8.46 -0.87
N ARG A 8 -7.91 -7.62 -1.74
CA ARG A 8 -7.31 -7.42 -3.05
C ARG A 8 -5.93 -6.81 -2.94
N ILE A 9 -5.77 -5.81 -2.07
CA ILE A 9 -4.46 -5.20 -1.87
C ILE A 9 -3.47 -6.26 -1.41
N GLU A 10 -3.87 -7.07 -0.42
CA GLU A 10 -2.98 -8.11 0.08
C GLU A 10 -2.58 -9.09 -1.00
N LYS A 11 -3.54 -9.56 -1.77
CA LYS A 11 -3.25 -10.51 -2.85
C LYS A 11 -2.29 -9.91 -3.88
N THR A 12 -2.54 -8.67 -4.26
CA THR A 12 -1.72 -8.00 -5.26
C THR A 12 -0.29 -7.83 -4.77
N LEU A 13 -0.14 -7.37 -3.53
CA LEU A 13 1.20 -7.17 -2.97
C LEU A 13 1.93 -8.48 -2.78
N THR A 14 1.22 -9.53 -2.38
CA THR A 14 1.83 -10.85 -2.22
C THR A 14 2.37 -11.35 -3.56
N LYS A 15 1.62 -11.15 -4.62
CA LYS A 15 2.09 -11.55 -5.94
C LYS A 15 3.31 -10.74 -6.34
N LEU A 16 3.27 -9.43 -6.14
CA LEU A 16 4.41 -8.58 -6.49
C LEU A 16 5.65 -8.93 -5.69
N SER A 17 5.46 -9.36 -4.43
CA SER A 17 6.60 -9.64 -3.56
C SER A 17 7.48 -10.77 -4.10
N THR A 18 6.95 -11.61 -4.98
CA THR A 18 7.71 -12.72 -5.52
C THR A 18 8.13 -12.52 -6.97
N GLU A 19 7.65 -11.45 -7.61
CA GLU A 19 7.89 -11.26 -9.05
C GLU A 19 9.13 -10.44 -9.36
N HIS A 20 9.65 -9.71 -8.40
CA HIS A 20 10.81 -8.87 -8.63
C HIS A 20 12.11 -9.62 -8.36
N GLU A 21 13.19 -9.10 -8.94
CA GLU A 21 14.51 -9.65 -8.73
C GLU A 21 14.86 -9.70 -7.24
N VAL A 22 14.61 -8.60 -6.55
CA VAL A 22 14.79 -8.56 -5.09
C VAL A 22 13.45 -8.82 -4.47
N LYS A 23 13.30 -10.00 -3.89
CA LYS A 23 12.02 -10.41 -3.35
C LYS A 23 11.78 -9.77 -1.99
N MET A 24 10.52 -9.46 -1.74
CA MET A 24 10.14 -8.90 -0.45
C MET A 24 9.93 -10.02 0.56
N GLU A 25 10.24 -9.72 1.83
CA GLU A 25 10.16 -10.73 2.89
C GLU A 25 8.73 -11.00 3.33
N GLY A 26 7.81 -10.09 3.08
CA GLY A 26 6.43 -10.33 3.45
C GLY A 26 5.52 -9.17 3.16
N VAL A 27 4.24 -9.39 3.43
CA VAL A 27 3.19 -8.39 3.29
C VAL A 27 2.41 -8.38 4.58
N PHE A 28 2.28 -7.20 5.21
CA PHE A 28 1.68 -7.09 6.53
C PHE A 28 0.61 -6.01 6.53
N TYR A 29 -0.41 -6.22 7.35
CA TYR A 29 -1.46 -5.22 7.52
C TYR A 29 -1.21 -4.41 8.77
N GLY A 30 -1.19 -3.10 8.62
CA GLY A 30 -1.03 -2.17 9.74
C GLY A 30 0.40 -1.96 10.16
N ALA A 31 1.11 -3.02 10.39
CA ALA A 31 2.51 -2.96 10.80
C ALA A 31 3.15 -4.32 10.59
N CYS A 32 4.47 -4.32 10.48
CA CYS A 32 5.20 -5.57 10.39
C CYS A 32 5.15 -6.25 11.76
N THR A 33 4.59 -7.45 11.79
CA THR A 33 4.48 -8.21 13.04
C THR A 33 5.59 -9.22 13.19
N GLU A 34 6.49 -9.30 12.21
CA GLU A 34 7.59 -10.26 12.24
C GLU A 34 8.80 -9.60 12.85
N SER A 35 9.23 -10.08 14.01
CA SER A 35 10.31 -9.43 14.74
C SER A 35 11.70 -9.84 14.30
N LYS A 36 11.81 -10.88 13.46
CA LYS A 36 13.12 -11.43 13.11
C LYS A 36 13.38 -11.50 11.63
N LEU A 37 12.98 -10.45 10.91
CA LEU A 37 13.32 -10.41 9.50
C LEU A 37 14.80 -10.17 9.32
N SER A 38 15.44 -10.99 8.50
CA SER A 38 16.86 -10.80 8.21
C SER A 38 17.08 -9.56 7.37
N LYS A 39 16.11 -9.23 6.53
CA LYS A 39 16.15 -8.01 5.71
C LYS A 39 14.86 -7.27 5.88
N TRP A 40 14.96 -5.94 5.93
CA TRP A 40 13.77 -5.10 6.06
C TRP A 40 13.30 -4.70 4.67
N ASN A 41 12.89 -5.71 3.90
CA ASN A 41 12.29 -5.50 2.58
C ASN A 41 10.91 -6.10 2.63
N TYR A 42 9.88 -5.25 2.80
CA TYR A 42 8.51 -5.77 2.94
C TYR A 42 7.51 -4.69 2.59
N PHE A 43 6.27 -5.13 2.39
CA PHE A 43 5.15 -4.22 2.19
C PHE A 43 4.30 -4.15 3.44
N VAL A 44 3.78 -2.97 3.73
CA VAL A 44 2.75 -2.79 4.74
C VAL A 44 1.60 -2.05 4.08
N PHE A 45 0.39 -2.47 4.34
CA PHE A 45 -0.78 -1.76 3.83
C PHE A 45 -1.76 -1.52 4.96
N ASN A 46 -2.52 -0.43 4.87
CA ASN A 46 -3.46 -0.07 5.92
C ASN A 46 -4.48 0.91 5.39
N ARG A 47 -5.52 1.14 6.18
CA ARG A 47 -6.44 2.22 5.88
C ARG A 47 -5.82 3.52 6.32
N GLY A 48 -5.97 4.55 5.49
CA GLY A 48 -5.47 5.86 5.85
C GLY A 48 -6.46 6.62 6.70
N LYS A 49 -7.54 7.06 6.07
CA LYS A 49 -8.58 7.78 6.78
C LYS A 49 -9.90 7.61 6.05
N THR A 50 -10.97 7.81 6.76
CA THR A 50 -12.30 7.82 6.20
C THR A 50 -12.85 9.23 6.31
N THR A 51 -13.26 9.79 5.18
CA THR A 51 -13.77 11.15 5.11
C THR A 51 -15.26 11.09 4.83
N LYS A 52 -16.00 11.94 5.55
CA LYS A 52 -17.44 12.04 5.37
C LYS A 52 -17.74 13.23 4.48
N ASN A 53 -18.45 12.98 3.41
CA ASN A 53 -18.92 14.04 2.51
C ASN A 53 -20.41 14.10 2.56
N ASN A 54 -20.93 15.30 2.79
CA ASN A 54 -22.38 15.51 2.77
C ASN A 54 -22.75 16.02 1.40
N ASN A 55 -23.73 15.37 0.79
CA ASN A 55 -24.11 15.68 -0.55
C ASN A 55 -25.63 15.78 -0.60
N GLY A 56 -26.15 16.93 -0.22
CA GLY A 56 -27.58 17.07 -0.09
C GLY A 56 -28.06 16.29 1.11
N THR A 57 -28.97 15.36 0.87
CA THR A 57 -29.52 14.55 1.94
C THR A 57 -28.73 13.28 2.21
N ARG A 58 -27.65 13.07 1.45
CA ARG A 58 -26.87 11.85 1.59
C ARG A 58 -25.53 12.09 2.22
N THR A 59 -25.06 11.10 2.94
CA THR A 59 -23.75 11.10 3.53
C THR A 59 -22.94 10.00 2.88
N ASP A 60 -21.86 10.38 2.25
CA ASP A 60 -20.95 9.42 1.61
C ASP A 60 -19.69 9.34 2.41
N LEU A 61 -19.19 8.11 2.58
CA LEU A 61 -17.91 7.88 3.24
C LEU A 61 -16.91 7.44 2.21
N GLN A 62 -15.71 7.99 2.31
CA GLN A 62 -14.64 7.60 1.42
C GLN A 62 -13.42 7.26 2.27
N THR A 63 -12.88 6.08 2.05
CA THR A 63 -11.71 5.59 2.79
C THR A 63 -10.52 5.59 1.87
N THR A 64 -9.39 6.09 2.37
CA THR A 64 -8.13 5.97 1.66
C THR A 64 -7.40 4.74 2.18
N TYR A 65 -6.52 4.23 1.33
CA TYR A 65 -5.71 3.05 1.65
C TYR A 65 -4.27 3.40 1.36
N GLU A 66 -3.39 3.05 2.27
CA GLU A 66 -1.97 3.34 2.11
C GLU A 66 -1.19 2.07 1.90
N VAL A 67 -0.23 2.13 0.99
CA VAL A 67 0.73 1.05 0.79
C VAL A 67 2.10 1.63 1.06
N HIS A 68 2.82 0.98 1.96
CA HIS A 68 4.17 1.37 2.32
C HIS A 68 5.13 0.32 1.79
N ILE A 69 6.11 0.76 1.03
CA ILE A 69 7.18 -0.11 0.55
C ILE A 69 8.38 0.17 1.42
N VAL A 70 8.77 -0.80 2.25
CA VAL A 70 9.90 -0.66 3.16
C VAL A 70 11.06 -1.43 2.56
N HIS A 71 12.20 -0.78 2.41
CA HIS A 71 13.34 -1.42 1.77
C HIS A 71 14.65 -0.90 2.32
N GLU A 72 15.57 -1.82 2.57
CA GLU A 72 16.91 -1.44 3.01
C GLU A 72 17.61 -0.68 1.89
N GLY A 73 18.33 0.37 2.27
CA GLY A 73 18.98 1.24 1.33
C GLY A 73 17.99 2.18 0.67
N HIS A 74 17.44 1.76 -0.43
CA HIS A 74 16.41 2.55 -1.11
C HIS A 74 15.45 1.59 -1.80
N VAL A 75 14.23 2.08 -2.01
CA VAL A 75 13.22 1.31 -2.73
C VAL A 75 13.71 1.19 -4.18
N PRO A 76 13.79 -0.04 -4.72
CA PRO A 76 14.25 -0.19 -6.09
C PRO A 76 13.37 0.57 -7.08
N GLU A 77 14.01 1.08 -8.12
CA GLU A 77 13.27 1.78 -9.16
C GLU A 77 12.29 0.83 -9.81
N GLY A 78 11.12 1.35 -10.09
CA GLY A 78 10.07 0.54 -10.69
C GLY A 78 9.10 -0.08 -9.71
N TYR A 79 9.50 -0.28 -8.44
CA TYR A 79 8.58 -0.86 -7.48
C TYR A 79 7.35 0.01 -7.26
N VAL A 80 7.57 1.32 -7.10
CA VAL A 80 6.45 2.23 -6.88
C VAL A 80 5.48 2.17 -8.06
N LYS A 81 6.03 2.23 -9.27
CA LYS A 81 5.20 2.18 -10.46
C LYS A 81 4.46 0.85 -10.57
N ASP A 82 5.15 -0.24 -10.26
CA ASP A 82 4.53 -1.57 -10.35
C ASP A 82 3.38 -1.71 -9.38
N VAL A 83 3.53 -1.18 -8.17
CA VAL A 83 2.45 -1.21 -7.19
C VAL A 83 1.27 -0.38 -7.67
N ILE A 84 1.55 0.82 -8.19
CA ILE A 84 0.49 1.69 -8.69
C ILE A 84 -0.25 1.01 -9.84
N ASP A 85 0.49 0.50 -10.81
CA ASP A 85 -0.12 -0.12 -11.98
C ASP A 85 -0.95 -1.34 -11.60
N ALA A 86 -0.43 -2.17 -10.71
CA ALA A 86 -1.12 -3.38 -10.30
C ALA A 86 -2.41 -3.09 -9.53
N LEU A 87 -2.37 -2.08 -8.65
CA LEU A 87 -3.53 -1.76 -7.84
C LEU A 87 -4.57 -0.95 -8.60
N GLN A 88 -4.16 -0.22 -9.61
CA GLN A 88 -5.12 0.50 -10.45
C GLN A 88 -5.74 -0.40 -11.51
N ALA A 89 -5.17 -1.55 -11.79
CA ALA A 89 -5.77 -2.50 -12.70
C ALA A 89 -7.05 -3.04 -12.09
N GLN A 90 -8.08 -3.20 -12.91
CA GLN A 90 -9.37 -3.65 -12.39
C GLN A 90 -9.52 -5.13 -12.64
N ASP A 91 -9.05 -5.94 -11.69
CA ASP A 91 -9.13 -7.39 -11.81
C ASP A 91 -10.43 -7.95 -11.28
N GLU A 92 -10.98 -7.32 -10.23
CA GLU A 92 -12.20 -7.80 -9.60
C GLU A 92 -13.21 -6.67 -9.53
N PRO A 93 -14.47 -6.94 -9.85
CA PRO A 93 -15.50 -5.89 -9.77
C PRO A 93 -15.60 -5.35 -8.34
N GLY A 94 -15.75 -4.04 -8.23
CA GLY A 94 -15.95 -3.40 -6.94
C GLY A 94 -14.68 -3.16 -6.14
N THR A 95 -13.52 -3.45 -6.72
CA THR A 95 -12.27 -3.28 -5.97
C THR A 95 -11.28 -2.35 -6.66
N LYS A 96 -11.74 -1.58 -7.64
CA LYS A 96 -10.85 -0.67 -8.36
C LYS A 96 -10.32 0.41 -7.43
N LEU A 97 -9.03 0.69 -7.56
CA LEU A 97 -8.37 1.72 -6.79
C LEU A 97 -7.79 2.76 -7.70
N LYS A 98 -7.72 3.98 -7.20
CA LYS A 98 -7.08 5.09 -7.90
C LYS A 98 -6.11 5.77 -6.95
N LEU A 99 -5.08 6.35 -7.53
CA LEU A 99 -4.12 7.13 -6.76
C LEU A 99 -4.83 8.34 -6.17
N ASN A 100 -4.71 8.52 -4.87
CA ASN A 100 -5.41 9.60 -4.19
C ASN A 100 -4.76 10.95 -4.45
N ASN A 101 -3.46 10.98 -4.40
CA ASN A 101 -2.67 12.18 -4.67
C ASN A 101 -1.64 11.87 -5.71
N ASP A 102 -1.13 12.90 -6.33
CA ASP A 102 -0.03 12.72 -7.27
C ASP A 102 1.30 12.54 -6.55
N ASP A 103 1.32 12.75 -5.24
CA ASP A 103 2.55 12.73 -4.48
C ASP A 103 2.78 11.38 -3.83
N ILE A 104 4.00 10.89 -3.94
CA ILE A 104 4.47 9.74 -3.20
C ILE A 104 5.48 10.26 -2.20
N THR A 105 5.31 9.93 -0.93
CA THR A 105 6.21 10.41 0.10
C THR A 105 7.25 9.36 0.45
N TYR A 106 8.43 9.84 0.80
CA TYR A 106 9.55 8.97 1.18
C TYR A 106 10.02 9.37 2.56
N ASP A 107 10.10 8.40 3.44
CA ASP A 107 10.60 8.59 4.79
C ASP A 107 11.78 7.69 5.01
N TYR A 108 12.61 8.04 5.98
CA TYR A 108 13.85 7.31 6.20
C TYR A 108 14.01 6.99 7.67
N THR A 109 14.52 5.78 7.93
CA THR A 109 14.84 5.38 9.29
C THR A 109 16.07 4.49 9.22
N PHE A 110 16.55 4.05 10.38
CA PHE A 110 17.67 3.12 10.43
C PHE A 110 17.17 1.76 10.86
N LYS A 111 17.74 0.73 10.25
CA LYS A 111 17.50 -0.61 10.72
C LYS A 111 18.08 -0.72 12.13
N GLN A 112 17.30 -1.27 13.03
CA GLN A 112 17.62 -1.30 14.44
C GLN A 112 19.04 -1.85 14.70
N ASN A 113 19.80 -1.12 15.51
CA ASN A 113 21.17 -1.50 15.89
C ASN A 113 22.15 -1.51 14.74
N THR A 114 21.88 -0.76 13.68
CA THR A 114 22.79 -0.66 12.54
C THR A 114 22.80 0.76 12.02
N ASN A 115 23.72 1.02 11.08
CA ASN A 115 23.74 2.27 10.34
C ASN A 115 23.07 2.13 8.98
N MET A 116 22.37 1.02 8.77
CA MET A 116 21.69 0.79 7.50
C MET A 116 20.46 1.67 7.39
N VAL A 117 20.43 2.50 6.36
CA VAL A 117 19.27 3.34 6.08
C VAL A 117 18.16 2.48 5.48
N VAL A 118 16.94 2.72 5.90
CA VAL A 118 15.75 2.08 5.36
C VAL A 118 14.85 3.16 4.80
N GLU A 119 14.48 3.02 3.55
CA GLU A 119 13.58 3.97 2.90
C GLU A 119 12.17 3.42 2.90
N VAL A 120 11.20 4.26 3.21
CA VAL A 120 9.78 3.89 3.19
C VAL A 120 9.07 4.78 2.19
N ALA A 121 8.56 4.18 1.13
CA ALA A 121 7.75 4.89 0.15
C ALA A 121 6.28 4.67 0.47
N THR A 122 5.51 5.73 0.59
CA THR A 122 4.10 5.65 0.93
C THR A 122 3.26 6.12 -0.24
N ILE A 123 2.35 5.27 -0.67
CA ILE A 123 1.43 5.54 -1.78
C ILE A 123 0.01 5.48 -1.24
N THR A 124 -0.79 6.49 -1.53
CA THR A 124 -2.16 6.55 -1.02
C THR A 124 -3.14 6.35 -2.17
N PHE A 125 -4.08 5.46 -1.95
CA PHE A 125 -5.13 5.12 -2.91
C PHE A 125 -6.50 5.38 -2.32
N TYR A 126 -7.51 5.45 -3.19
CA TYR A 126 -8.89 5.46 -2.75
C TYR A 126 -9.72 4.60 -3.70
N HIS A 127 -10.85 4.14 -3.20
CA HIS A 127 -11.77 3.38 -4.01
C HIS A 127 -12.88 4.32 -4.47
N PRO A 128 -12.96 4.60 -5.78
CA PRO A 128 -14.01 5.48 -6.25
C PRO A 128 -15.35 4.79 -6.14
N GLU A 129 -16.28 5.42 -5.45
CA GLU A 129 -17.62 4.88 -5.31
C GLU A 129 -18.51 5.51 -6.35
N LYS A 130 -19.30 4.68 -6.99
CA LYS A 130 -20.32 5.15 -7.90
C LYS A 130 -21.63 5.17 -7.19
N ARG A 131 -22.30 6.30 -7.28
CA ARG A 131 -23.64 6.44 -6.74
C ARG A 131 -24.63 6.59 -7.85
N CYS A 132 -25.66 5.86 -7.78
CA CYS A 132 -26.72 5.95 -8.78
C CYS A 132 -27.88 6.74 -8.29
#